data_6b37f04cdc8e074b7217227efd5b8f4a
#
_entry.id   6b37f04cdc8e074b7217227efd5b8f4a
#
_cell.length_a   1.000
_cell.length_b   1.000
_cell.length_c   1.000
_cell.angle_alpha   90.00
_cell.angle_beta   90.00
_cell.angle_gamma   90.00
#
_symmetry.space_group_name_H-M   'P 1'
#
loop_
_entity.id
_entity.type
_entity.pdbx_description
1 polymer ?
#
loop_
_entity_poly.entity_id
_entity_poly.type
_entity_poly.pdbx_seq_one_letter_code
_entity_poly.pdbx_strand_id
1 'polypeptide(L)'
;YADTARNSLALRHWMDKNSVDAFTVNFREIRPGCGLELMPFTEACYQMSRGRGYAGEGDALTASLVGALMRSYPDTSFVEIFCPDWKNNSILLSHMGEYNPRLTTGRTTVKEMDFIYGNAKNPLVSYDCYRGGSAVYVNLSRGGDGKFRFIISPVTLMDIPAELDNFT
;
A
#
# COMPACT_ATOMS: atom_id res chain seq x y z
N TYR A 1 -19.10 -3.64 5.06
CA TYR A 1 -19.10 -2.73 3.89
C TYR A 1 -19.49 -1.29 4.26
N ALA A 2 -20.59 -1.07 4.98
CA ALA A 2 -21.05 0.28 5.31
C ALA A 2 -20.06 1.07 6.17
N ASP A 3 -19.43 0.45 7.16
CA ASP A 3 -18.44 1.10 8.03
C ASP A 3 -17.16 1.42 7.26
N THR A 4 -16.71 0.51 6.39
CA THR A 4 -15.55 0.76 5.50
C THR A 4 -15.83 1.96 4.59
N ALA A 5 -17.00 2.02 3.96
CA ALA A 5 -17.37 3.13 3.10
C ALA A 5 -17.42 4.46 3.88
N ARG A 6 -17.98 4.46 5.09
CA ARG A 6 -18.05 5.65 5.96
C ARG A 6 -16.66 6.14 6.33
N ASN A 7 -15.77 5.24 6.78
CA ASN A 7 -14.39 5.58 7.14
C ASN A 7 -13.61 6.09 5.94
N SER A 8 -13.74 5.44 4.78
CA SER A 8 -13.11 5.87 3.53
C SER A 8 -13.53 7.27 3.14
N LEU A 9 -14.83 7.55 3.14
CA LEU A 9 -15.35 8.88 2.79
C LEU A 9 -14.92 9.96 3.78
N ALA A 10 -14.91 9.66 5.08
CA ALA A 10 -14.46 10.59 6.12
C ALA A 10 -12.98 10.92 5.97
N LEU A 11 -12.14 9.91 5.78
CA LEU A 11 -10.69 10.08 5.57
C LEU A 11 -10.42 10.86 4.27
N ARG A 12 -11.09 10.53 3.19
CA ARG A 12 -11.00 11.22 1.92
C ARG A 12 -11.34 12.70 2.05
N HIS A 13 -12.48 13.01 2.67
CA HIS A 13 -12.91 14.39 2.90
C HIS A 13 -11.89 15.16 3.73
N TRP A 14 -11.35 14.55 4.78
CA TRP A 14 -10.31 15.15 5.60
C TRP A 14 -9.03 15.43 4.80
N MET A 15 -8.57 14.46 4.00
CA MET A 15 -7.39 14.63 3.15
C MET A 15 -7.57 15.73 2.11
N ASP A 16 -8.74 15.78 1.46
CA ASP A 16 -9.05 16.79 0.44
C ASP A 16 -9.10 18.20 1.07
N LYS A 17 -9.77 18.33 2.21
CA LYS A 17 -9.85 19.59 2.96
C LYS A 17 -8.48 20.12 3.40
N ASN A 18 -7.56 19.25 3.73
CA ASN A 18 -6.22 19.61 4.23
C ASN A 18 -5.14 19.55 3.15
N SER A 19 -5.50 19.33 1.89
CA SER A 19 -4.55 19.25 0.77
C SER A 19 -3.41 18.23 1.01
N VAL A 20 -3.76 17.06 1.53
CA VAL A 20 -2.81 15.99 1.84
C VAL A 20 -2.38 15.29 0.56
N ASP A 21 -1.10 15.30 0.23
CA ASP A 21 -0.53 14.68 -0.98
C ASP A 21 -0.08 13.21 -0.75
N ALA A 22 0.18 12.86 0.50
CA ALA A 22 0.55 11.49 0.89
C ALA A 22 0.11 11.21 2.32
N PHE A 23 -0.17 9.96 2.66
CA PHE A 23 -0.57 9.58 4.01
C PHE A 23 -0.09 8.17 4.37
N THR A 24 -0.08 7.93 5.66
CA THR A 24 0.16 6.63 6.27
C THR A 24 -0.68 6.49 7.52
N VAL A 25 -0.85 5.29 8.03
CA VAL A 25 -1.65 5.02 9.22
C VAL A 25 -0.86 4.15 10.19
N ASN A 26 -0.74 4.59 11.43
CA ASN A 26 -0.21 3.74 12.49
C ASN A 26 -1.33 2.78 12.95
N PHE A 27 -1.26 1.53 12.56
CA PHE A 27 -2.29 0.53 12.83
C PHE A 27 -2.51 0.26 14.32
N ARG A 28 -1.51 0.52 15.18
CA ARG A 28 -1.61 0.33 16.64
C ARG A 28 -2.50 1.35 17.31
N GLU A 29 -2.73 2.50 16.68
CA GLU A 29 -3.59 3.57 17.20
C GLU A 29 -5.03 3.45 16.71
N ILE A 30 -5.29 2.60 15.72
CA ILE A 30 -6.65 2.36 15.22
C ILE A 30 -7.40 1.43 16.18
N ARG A 31 -8.48 1.94 16.75
CA ARG A 31 -9.29 1.24 17.74
C ARG A 31 -10.70 1.83 17.83
N PRO A 32 -11.66 1.12 18.39
CA PRO A 32 -12.99 1.67 18.63
C PRO A 32 -12.93 3.00 19.40
N GLY A 33 -13.64 4.01 18.91
CA GLY A 33 -13.73 5.34 19.51
C GLY A 33 -12.61 6.31 19.13
N CYS A 34 -11.62 5.93 18.32
CA CYS A 34 -10.57 6.87 17.86
C CYS A 34 -10.99 7.68 16.61
N GLY A 35 -12.19 7.44 16.09
CA GLY A 35 -12.71 8.12 14.88
C GLY A 35 -12.40 7.39 13.57
N LEU A 36 -11.37 6.57 13.53
CA LEU A 36 -11.06 5.65 12.43
C LEU A 36 -10.96 4.24 13.02
N GLU A 37 -12.03 3.46 12.92
CA GLU A 37 -12.15 2.17 13.62
C GLU A 37 -11.67 0.96 12.79
N LEU A 38 -11.44 1.16 11.51
CA LEU A 38 -11.01 0.16 10.54
C LEU A 38 -9.74 0.64 9.85
N MET A 39 -8.86 -0.29 9.49
CA MET A 39 -7.74 0.02 8.61
C MET A 39 -8.27 0.48 7.24
N PRO A 40 -7.76 1.58 6.68
CA PRO A 40 -8.29 2.18 5.46
C PRO A 40 -7.67 1.57 4.18
N PHE A 41 -7.50 0.25 4.13
CA PHE A 41 -6.80 -0.45 3.04
C PHE A 41 -7.42 -0.17 1.66
N THR A 42 -8.74 -0.28 1.55
CA THR A 42 -9.44 0.03 0.29
C THR A 42 -9.36 1.51 -0.10
N GLU A 43 -9.32 2.41 0.88
CA GLU A 43 -9.11 3.83 0.62
C GLU A 43 -7.67 4.12 0.17
N ALA A 44 -6.69 3.41 0.72
CA ALA A 44 -5.29 3.51 0.28
C ALA A 44 -5.14 3.15 -1.21
N CYS A 45 -5.75 2.04 -1.64
CA CYS A 45 -5.81 1.66 -3.05
C CYS A 45 -6.44 2.76 -3.91
N TYR A 46 -7.61 3.26 -3.49
CA TYR A 46 -8.30 4.32 -4.21
C TYR A 46 -7.46 5.59 -4.32
N GLN A 47 -6.81 6.00 -3.25
CA GLN A 47 -5.98 7.21 -3.25
C GLN A 47 -4.73 7.08 -4.11
N MET A 48 -4.05 5.93 -4.08
CA MET A 48 -2.94 5.66 -4.99
C MET A 48 -3.39 5.70 -6.46
N SER A 49 -4.56 5.17 -6.78
CA SER A 49 -5.09 5.24 -8.16
C SER A 49 -5.34 6.68 -8.64
N ARG A 50 -5.43 7.63 -7.71
CA ARG A 50 -5.62 9.05 -7.98
C ARG A 50 -4.35 9.88 -7.83
N GLY A 51 -3.20 9.24 -7.59
CA GLY A 51 -1.90 9.90 -7.52
C GLY A 51 -1.54 10.43 -6.13
N ARG A 52 -2.25 10.01 -5.06
CA ARG A 52 -1.88 10.33 -3.68
C ARG A 52 -0.98 9.23 -3.11
N GLY A 53 0.15 9.60 -2.52
CA GLY A 53 1.10 8.66 -1.95
C GLY A 53 0.56 7.93 -0.74
N TYR A 54 0.97 6.68 -0.60
CA TYR A 54 0.66 5.86 0.56
C TYR A 54 1.83 4.94 0.92
N ALA A 55 1.98 4.65 2.20
CA ALA A 55 2.75 3.54 2.73
C ALA A 55 2.09 3.03 4.02
N GLY A 56 2.28 1.77 4.33
CA GLY A 56 1.75 1.15 5.55
C GLY A 56 2.48 1.59 6.82
N GLU A 57 1.97 1.15 7.95
CA GLU A 57 2.61 1.07 9.26
C GLU A 57 3.16 2.37 9.87
N GLY A 58 2.73 3.52 9.39
CA GLY A 58 3.23 4.82 9.87
C GLY A 58 4.49 5.30 9.16
N ASP A 59 4.91 4.66 8.06
CA ASP A 59 6.10 5.06 7.29
C ASP A 59 5.83 6.32 6.46
N ALA A 60 5.97 7.48 7.11
CA ALA A 60 5.80 8.78 6.46
C ALA A 60 6.85 9.06 5.38
N LEU A 61 8.06 8.47 5.50
CA LEU A 61 9.13 8.67 4.52
C LEU A 61 8.77 7.97 3.20
N THR A 62 8.38 6.71 3.26
CA THR A 62 7.96 5.95 2.07
C THR A 62 6.66 6.50 1.48
N ALA A 63 5.67 6.88 2.31
CA ALA A 63 4.45 7.53 1.81
C ALA A 63 4.76 8.80 1.00
N SER A 64 5.68 9.63 1.51
CA SER A 64 6.12 10.86 0.83
C SER A 64 6.88 10.55 -0.47
N LEU A 65 7.72 9.51 -0.48
CA LEU A 65 8.41 9.05 -1.68
C LEU A 65 7.42 8.60 -2.75
N VAL A 66 6.45 7.76 -2.39
CA VAL A 66 5.41 7.28 -3.32
C VAL A 66 4.64 8.46 -3.91
N GLY A 67 4.21 9.40 -3.07
CA GLY A 67 3.52 10.62 -3.53
C GLY A 67 4.37 11.48 -4.47
N ALA A 68 5.66 11.66 -4.17
CA ALA A 68 6.57 12.40 -5.03
C ALA A 68 6.80 11.71 -6.38
N LEU A 69 6.97 10.38 -6.37
CA LEU A 69 7.14 9.60 -7.60
C LEU A 69 5.88 9.65 -8.47
N MET A 70 4.69 9.55 -7.89
CA MET A 70 3.42 9.58 -8.63
C MET A 70 3.18 10.87 -9.40
N ARG A 71 3.84 11.98 -9.05
CA ARG A 71 3.74 13.24 -9.80
C ARG A 71 4.36 13.17 -11.19
N SER A 72 5.39 12.34 -11.37
CA SER A 72 6.08 12.16 -12.65
C SER A 72 5.87 10.77 -13.25
N TYR A 73 5.59 9.81 -12.40
CA TYR A 73 5.40 8.39 -12.74
C TYR A 73 4.09 7.90 -12.12
N PRO A 74 2.94 8.15 -12.74
CA PRO A 74 1.63 7.80 -12.17
C PRO A 74 1.46 6.29 -11.96
N ASP A 75 2.23 5.48 -12.66
CA ASP A 75 2.28 4.02 -12.52
C ASP A 75 3.25 3.60 -11.41
N THR A 76 3.08 4.21 -10.24
CA THR A 76 3.80 3.90 -9.00
C THR A 76 2.86 3.23 -8.00
N SER A 77 3.38 2.30 -7.21
CA SER A 77 2.68 1.65 -6.12
C SER A 77 3.57 1.48 -4.90
N PHE A 78 2.96 1.38 -3.74
CA PHE A 78 3.60 0.91 -2.52
C PHE A 78 3.67 -0.62 -2.53
N VAL A 79 4.79 -1.17 -2.09
CA VAL A 79 5.01 -2.60 -1.84
C VAL A 79 6.04 -2.78 -0.73
N GLU A 80 6.03 -3.93 -0.08
CA GLU A 80 7.08 -4.36 0.83
C GLU A 80 7.72 -5.66 0.39
N ILE A 81 8.97 -5.88 0.83
CA ILE A 81 9.67 -7.16 0.64
C ILE A 81 9.17 -8.12 1.72
N PHE A 82 8.35 -9.10 1.33
CA PHE A 82 7.85 -10.12 2.24
C PHE A 82 8.79 -11.31 2.35
N CYS A 83 9.24 -11.84 1.22
CA CYS A 83 10.03 -13.05 1.20
C CYS A 83 11.04 -13.06 0.06
N PRO A 84 12.34 -12.99 0.33
CA PRO A 84 13.37 -13.19 -0.67
C PRO A 84 13.57 -14.69 -0.94
N ASP A 85 13.63 -15.07 -2.20
CA ASP A 85 14.03 -16.40 -2.67
C ASP A 85 15.42 -16.32 -3.30
N TRP A 86 16.43 -16.51 -2.48
CA TRP A 86 17.83 -16.44 -2.90
C TRP A 86 18.21 -17.48 -3.94
N LYS A 87 17.50 -18.61 -3.95
CA LYS A 87 17.79 -19.72 -4.89
C LYS A 87 17.37 -19.38 -6.31
N ASN A 88 16.22 -18.73 -6.46
CA ASN A 88 15.65 -18.39 -7.75
C ASN A 88 15.85 -16.93 -8.13
N ASN A 89 16.66 -16.17 -7.36
CA ASN A 89 16.91 -14.75 -7.57
C ASN A 89 15.63 -13.94 -7.73
N SER A 90 14.67 -14.21 -6.86
CA SER A 90 13.36 -13.55 -6.86
C SER A 90 12.95 -13.07 -5.47
N ILE A 91 11.99 -12.16 -5.43
CA ILE A 91 11.46 -11.57 -4.21
C ILE A 91 9.95 -11.53 -4.32
N LEU A 92 9.24 -11.99 -3.28
CA LEU A 92 7.82 -11.69 -3.13
C LEU A 92 7.69 -10.28 -2.59
N LEU A 93 7.10 -9.41 -3.41
CA LEU A 93 6.69 -8.06 -3.04
C LEU A 93 5.19 -8.07 -2.78
N SER A 94 4.78 -7.63 -1.61
CA SER A 94 3.38 -7.66 -1.22
C SER A 94 3.09 -6.61 -0.15
N HIS A 95 1.83 -6.44 0.20
CA HIS A 95 1.35 -5.84 1.44
C HIS A 95 -0.08 -6.32 1.73
N MET A 96 -0.73 -5.77 2.75
CA MET A 96 -2.06 -6.20 3.20
C MET A 96 -3.22 -5.64 2.33
N GLY A 97 -3.12 -5.77 1.00
CA GLY A 97 -4.13 -5.31 0.05
C GLY A 97 -4.13 -3.80 -0.16
N GLU A 98 -2.96 -3.17 -0.06
CA GLU A 98 -2.73 -1.75 -0.29
C GLU A 98 -1.79 -1.58 -1.48
N TYR A 99 -2.35 -1.32 -2.62
CA TYR A 99 -1.63 -1.22 -3.89
C TYR A 99 -2.32 -0.22 -4.81
N ASN A 100 -1.65 0.18 -5.88
CA ASN A 100 -2.26 0.96 -6.94
C ASN A 100 -3.02 0.04 -7.92
N PRO A 101 -4.36 0.00 -7.91
CA PRO A 101 -5.14 -0.91 -8.75
C PRO A 101 -5.01 -0.64 -10.26
N ARG A 102 -4.42 0.49 -10.65
CA ARG A 102 -4.11 0.76 -12.07
C ARG A 102 -3.04 -0.18 -12.63
N LEU A 103 -2.22 -0.78 -11.76
CA LEU A 103 -1.08 -1.63 -12.14
C LEU A 103 -1.40 -3.12 -12.09
N THR A 104 -2.57 -3.49 -11.57
CA THR A 104 -2.96 -4.87 -11.36
C THR A 104 -3.72 -5.46 -12.54
N THR A 105 -3.98 -6.77 -12.49
CA THR A 105 -4.69 -7.50 -13.54
C THR A 105 -6.15 -7.08 -13.69
N GLY A 106 -6.71 -6.39 -12.68
CA GLY A 106 -8.13 -6.00 -12.63
C GLY A 106 -9.06 -7.14 -12.22
N ARG A 107 -8.51 -8.23 -11.67
CA ARG A 107 -9.29 -9.36 -11.12
C ARG A 107 -9.45 -9.24 -9.60
N THR A 108 -9.59 -8.02 -9.12
CA THR A 108 -9.66 -7.70 -7.71
C THR A 108 -10.78 -8.46 -7.00
N THR A 109 -10.42 -9.18 -5.95
CA THR A 109 -11.35 -9.75 -4.98
C THR A 109 -11.26 -8.96 -3.68
N VAL A 110 -12.40 -8.67 -3.05
CA VAL A 110 -12.46 -7.96 -1.77
C VAL A 110 -13.07 -8.87 -0.72
N LYS A 111 -12.35 -9.09 0.37
CA LYS A 111 -12.78 -9.94 1.49
C LYS A 111 -12.63 -9.18 2.81
N GLU A 112 -13.49 -9.48 3.78
CA GLU A 112 -13.24 -9.11 5.17
C GLU A 112 -12.17 -10.02 5.74
N MET A 113 -11.21 -9.43 6.47
CA MET A 113 -10.10 -10.17 7.07
C MET A 113 -10.05 -9.92 8.57
N ASP A 114 -9.76 -10.98 9.34
CA ASP A 114 -9.52 -10.85 10.77
C ASP A 114 -8.26 -10.02 11.02
N PHE A 115 -8.42 -8.90 11.72
CA PHE A 115 -7.31 -8.01 12.02
C PHE A 115 -6.66 -8.37 13.36
N ILE A 116 -5.63 -9.22 13.29
CA ILE A 116 -4.93 -9.77 14.46
C ILE A 116 -3.76 -8.90 14.94
N TYR A 117 -3.45 -7.80 14.24
CA TYR A 117 -2.25 -6.98 14.48
C TYR A 117 -2.47 -5.82 15.45
N GLY A 118 -3.70 -5.58 15.87
CA GLY A 118 -4.09 -4.47 16.75
C GLY A 118 -5.55 -4.56 17.21
N ASN A 119 -6.08 -3.42 17.64
CA ASN A 119 -7.45 -3.33 18.17
C ASN A 119 -8.47 -2.76 17.16
N ALA A 120 -8.10 -2.63 15.90
CA ALA A 120 -9.03 -2.23 14.84
C ALA A 120 -10.09 -3.31 14.62
N LYS A 121 -11.27 -2.90 14.15
CA LYS A 121 -12.26 -3.84 13.61
C LYS A 121 -11.74 -4.49 12.33
N ASN A 122 -12.30 -5.63 11.98
CA ASN A 122 -11.97 -6.36 10.75
C ASN A 122 -12.12 -5.48 9.50
N PRO A 123 -11.06 -5.21 8.74
CA PRO A 123 -11.11 -4.40 7.54
C PRO A 123 -11.54 -5.21 6.32
N LEU A 124 -11.98 -4.51 5.29
CA LEU A 124 -12.01 -5.06 3.93
C LEU A 124 -10.61 -4.96 3.31
N VAL A 125 -10.13 -6.08 2.79
CA VAL A 125 -8.84 -6.22 2.12
C VAL A 125 -9.07 -6.57 0.65
N SER A 126 -8.33 -5.91 -0.23
CA SER A 126 -8.33 -6.17 -1.65
C SER A 126 -7.21 -7.14 -2.02
N TYR A 127 -7.49 -8.06 -2.93
CA TYR A 127 -6.53 -9.03 -3.46
C TYR A 127 -6.50 -8.94 -4.97
N ASP A 128 -5.32 -8.75 -5.52
CA ASP A 128 -5.05 -8.75 -6.96
C ASP A 128 -3.56 -9.03 -7.18
N CYS A 129 -3.11 -9.19 -8.39
CA CYS A 129 -1.70 -9.32 -8.75
C CYS A 129 -1.29 -8.20 -9.70
N TYR A 130 -0.06 -7.74 -9.58
CA TYR A 130 0.50 -6.83 -10.58
C TYR A 130 0.61 -7.53 -11.92
N ARG A 131 0.37 -6.78 -13.00
CA ARG A 131 0.65 -7.27 -14.35
C ARG A 131 2.16 -7.50 -14.50
N GLY A 132 2.53 -8.61 -15.12
CA GLY A 132 3.91 -8.89 -15.47
C GLY A 132 4.54 -7.81 -16.34
N GLY A 133 5.85 -7.68 -16.29
CA GLY A 133 6.59 -6.72 -17.11
C GLY A 133 7.77 -6.06 -16.41
N SER A 134 8.38 -5.11 -17.08
CA SER A 134 9.53 -4.36 -16.55
C SER A 134 9.07 -3.31 -15.54
N ALA A 135 9.77 -3.22 -14.42
CA ALA A 135 9.53 -2.23 -13.39
C ALA A 135 10.85 -1.77 -12.75
N VAL A 136 10.77 -0.76 -11.90
CA VAL A 136 11.89 -0.29 -11.09
C VAL A 136 11.46 -0.30 -9.63
N TYR A 137 12.18 -1.05 -8.81
CA TYR A 137 12.04 -0.99 -7.37
C TYR A 137 12.84 0.20 -6.83
N VAL A 138 12.19 1.03 -6.03
CA VAL A 138 12.80 2.23 -5.44
C VAL A 138 12.56 2.23 -3.94
N ASN A 139 13.62 2.41 -3.16
CA ASN A 139 13.53 2.62 -1.72
C ASN A 139 14.33 3.86 -1.32
N LEU A 140 13.84 4.60 -0.35
CA LEU A 140 14.55 5.70 0.28
C LEU A 140 14.75 5.38 1.75
N SER A 141 15.99 5.32 2.19
CA SER A 141 16.33 5.02 3.57
C SER A 141 17.29 6.04 4.16
N ARG A 142 17.28 6.15 5.49
CA ARG A 142 18.24 6.95 6.23
C ARG A 142 19.35 6.06 6.76
N GLY A 143 20.58 6.31 6.34
CA GLY A 143 21.75 5.60 6.85
C GLY A 143 22.13 6.02 8.29
N GLY A 144 23.00 5.22 8.91
CA GLY A 144 23.51 5.50 10.27
C GLY A 144 24.29 6.82 10.40
N ASP A 145 24.77 7.37 9.29
CA ASP A 145 25.40 8.70 9.20
C ASP A 145 24.37 9.84 9.05
N GLY A 146 23.08 9.54 9.13
CA GLY A 146 21.99 10.49 9.01
C GLY A 146 21.66 10.93 7.57
N LYS A 147 22.39 10.46 6.56
CA LYS A 147 22.13 10.81 5.15
C LYS A 147 21.08 9.91 4.54
N PHE A 148 20.25 10.49 3.69
CA PHE A 148 19.31 9.73 2.89
C PHE A 148 20.00 9.10 1.67
N ARG A 149 19.58 7.88 1.34
CA ARG A 149 20.08 7.12 0.19
C ARG A 149 18.93 6.46 -0.53
N PHE A 150 19.00 6.49 -1.85
CA PHE A 150 18.14 5.69 -2.70
C PHE A 150 18.77 4.32 -2.96
N ILE A 151 17.93 3.30 -2.92
CA ILE A 151 18.19 2.00 -3.53
C ILE A 151 17.29 1.95 -4.75
N ILE A 152 17.86 1.78 -5.92
CA ILE A 152 17.14 1.72 -7.20
C ILE A 152 17.59 0.46 -7.92
N SER A 153 16.64 -0.41 -8.25
CA SER A 153 16.91 -1.67 -8.94
C SER A 153 15.91 -1.91 -10.06
N PRO A 154 16.35 -2.15 -11.30
CA PRO A 154 15.45 -2.68 -12.30
C PRO A 154 15.01 -4.10 -11.90
N VAL A 155 13.73 -4.39 -12.09
CA VAL A 155 13.13 -5.69 -11.77
C VAL A 155 12.18 -6.11 -12.89
N THR A 156 11.91 -7.41 -12.95
CA THR A 156 10.86 -7.96 -13.81
C THR A 156 9.75 -8.50 -12.92
N LEU A 157 8.56 -7.94 -13.04
CA LEU A 157 7.36 -8.49 -12.41
C LEU A 157 6.97 -9.76 -13.16
N MET A 158 6.82 -10.86 -12.42
CA MET A 158 6.40 -12.13 -13.00
C MET A 158 4.89 -12.20 -13.08
N ASP A 159 4.38 -12.75 -14.19
CA ASP A 159 2.97 -13.12 -14.30
C ASP A 159 2.71 -14.37 -13.44
N ILE A 160 2.16 -14.18 -12.26
CA ILE A 160 1.82 -15.27 -11.35
C ILE A 160 0.31 -15.44 -11.37
N PRO A 161 -0.21 -16.68 -11.52
CA PRO A 161 -1.63 -16.93 -11.33
C PRO A 161 -2.05 -16.50 -9.91
N ALA A 162 -3.18 -15.82 -9.80
CA ALA A 162 -3.73 -15.36 -8.52
C ALA A 162 -4.30 -16.52 -7.67
N GLU A 163 -3.55 -17.59 -7.50
CA GLU A 163 -3.94 -18.76 -6.71
C GLU A 163 -3.49 -18.69 -5.24
N LEU A 164 -2.68 -17.70 -4.92
CA LEU A 164 -2.27 -17.48 -3.54
C LEU A 164 -3.34 -16.64 -2.83
N ASP A 165 -4.00 -17.23 -1.85
CA ASP A 165 -4.90 -16.53 -0.89
C ASP A 165 -4.14 -15.50 -0.03
N ASN A 166 -2.95 -15.13 -0.42
CA ASN A 166 -2.07 -14.23 0.29
C ASN A 166 -1.94 -12.94 -0.52
N PHE A 167 -2.01 -11.87 0.20
CA PHE A 167 -1.79 -10.46 -0.13
C PHE A 167 -1.19 -10.17 -1.51
N THR A 168 -1.67 -9.14 -2.13
CA THR A 168 -1.03 -8.56 -3.33
C THR A 168 0.41 -8.25 -3.10
#